data_7b575eb96056574658d131bced38b5c1
#
_entry.id   7b575eb96056574658d131bced38b5c1
#
_cell.length_a   1.000
_cell.length_b   1.000
_cell.length_c   1.000
_cell.angle_alpha   90.00
_cell.angle_beta   90.00
_cell.angle_gamma   90.00
#
_symmetry.space_group_name_H-M   'P 1'
#
loop_
_entity.id
_entity.type
_entity.pdbx_description
1 polymer ?
#
loop_
_entity_poly.entity_id
_entity_poly.type
_entity_poly.pdbx_seq_one_letter_code
_entity_poly.pdbx_strand_id
1 'polypeptide(L)'
;GFAGKLATANIVVNGLIKYRSDQETYGRFDYWATAAETIARGAGDCEDFAILKQTMLRAMGVPDKSLTIIVLRDNSRDLYHAVLGVSTNQGNLILDNVRDQIASDTQIPQYQPLFSFSGSRSWIHGTRKGSSTPIETSQQPTAKIAPDESIPAPALSISLPLSELRASIQ
;
A
#
# COMPACT_ATOMS: atom_id res chain seq x y z
N GLY A 1 4.44 -14.99 -13.19
CA GLY A 1 3.96 -13.87 -14.00
C GLY A 1 3.50 -12.69 -13.14
N PHE A 2 3.12 -11.58 -13.75
CA PHE A 2 2.77 -10.32 -13.07
C PHE A 2 1.63 -10.49 -12.06
N ALA A 3 0.52 -11.14 -12.45
CA ALA A 3 -0.61 -11.38 -11.56
C ALA A 3 -0.23 -12.19 -10.32
N GLY A 4 0.67 -13.17 -10.48
CA GLY A 4 1.19 -13.95 -9.36
C GLY A 4 1.98 -13.11 -8.37
N LYS A 5 2.78 -12.13 -8.84
CA LYS A 5 3.50 -11.19 -7.96
C LYS A 5 2.53 -10.40 -7.10
N LEU A 6 1.46 -9.88 -7.70
CA LEU A 6 0.45 -9.10 -6.98
C LEU A 6 -0.27 -9.95 -5.93
N ALA A 7 -0.72 -11.15 -6.32
CA ALA A 7 -1.39 -12.08 -5.40
C ALA A 7 -0.47 -12.47 -4.24
N THR A 8 0.78 -12.82 -4.53
CA THR A 8 1.77 -13.16 -3.50
C THR A 8 1.98 -12.00 -2.54
N ALA A 9 2.20 -10.78 -3.03
CA ALA A 9 2.41 -9.63 -2.16
C ALA A 9 1.19 -9.35 -1.29
N ASN A 10 -0.03 -9.45 -1.83
CA ASN A 10 -1.25 -9.21 -1.06
C ASN A 10 -1.44 -10.26 0.04
N ILE A 11 -1.41 -11.54 -0.31
CA ILE A 11 -1.66 -12.66 0.62
C ILE A 11 -0.56 -12.75 1.68
N VAL A 12 0.71 -12.66 1.28
CA VAL A 12 1.83 -12.80 2.22
C VAL A 12 1.83 -11.66 3.24
N VAL A 13 1.67 -10.41 2.81
CA VAL A 13 1.65 -9.28 3.73
C VAL A 13 0.43 -9.35 4.64
N ASN A 14 -0.76 -9.68 4.11
CA ASN A 14 -1.97 -9.82 4.92
C ASN A 14 -1.85 -10.94 5.97
N GLY A 15 -1.17 -12.03 5.66
CA GLY A 15 -0.94 -13.14 6.59
C GLY A 15 0.18 -12.91 7.60
N LEU A 16 1.18 -12.10 7.22
CA LEU A 16 2.37 -11.87 8.05
C LEU A 16 2.15 -10.79 9.12
N ILE A 17 1.44 -9.73 8.77
CA ILE A 17 1.27 -8.54 9.60
C ILE A 17 -0.08 -8.59 10.31
N LYS A 18 -0.08 -8.34 11.62
CA LYS A 18 -1.32 -8.18 12.40
C LYS A 18 -1.78 -6.73 12.29
N TYR A 19 -3.09 -6.55 12.01
CA TYR A 19 -3.66 -5.21 12.05
C TYR A 19 -3.62 -4.65 13.47
N ARG A 20 -3.05 -3.46 13.62
CA ARG A 20 -2.98 -2.70 14.86
C ARG A 20 -2.92 -1.23 14.52
N SER A 21 -3.68 -0.42 15.24
CA SER A 21 -3.64 1.03 15.07
C SER A 21 -2.28 1.60 15.48
N ASP A 22 -1.95 2.75 14.94
CA ASP A 22 -0.75 3.49 15.31
C ASP A 22 -0.72 3.86 16.79
N GLN A 23 -1.86 4.19 17.36
CA GLN A 23 -1.95 4.46 18.80
C GLN A 23 -1.52 3.27 19.64
N GLU A 24 -1.88 2.05 19.24
CA GLU A 24 -1.50 0.82 19.94
C GLU A 24 -0.06 0.40 19.67
N THR A 25 0.45 0.70 18.45
CA THR A 25 1.75 0.24 17.98
C THR A 25 2.86 1.22 18.30
N TYR A 26 2.59 2.53 18.15
CA TYR A 26 3.58 3.61 18.26
C TYR A 26 3.23 4.67 19.31
N GLY A 27 2.04 4.62 19.92
CA GLY A 27 1.54 5.66 20.84
C GLY A 27 1.27 7.00 20.14
N ARG A 28 1.02 6.98 18.83
CA ARG A 28 0.75 8.14 17.98
C ARG A 28 -0.58 7.96 17.25
N PHE A 29 -1.21 9.05 16.83
CA PHE A 29 -2.49 8.96 16.11
C PHE A 29 -2.33 8.59 14.64
N ASP A 30 -1.19 8.94 14.03
CA ASP A 30 -0.89 8.71 12.61
C ASP A 30 0.63 8.63 12.46
N TYR A 31 1.13 7.47 12.06
CA TYR A 31 2.56 7.20 11.91
C TYR A 31 2.81 6.22 10.76
N TRP A 32 3.21 6.73 9.64
CA TRP A 32 3.54 5.96 8.45
C TRP A 32 4.88 5.24 8.64
N ALA A 33 4.82 3.99 9.05
CA ALA A 33 6.01 3.20 9.28
C ALA A 33 6.70 2.80 7.97
N THR A 34 8.01 2.67 8.03
CA THR A 34 8.76 2.02 6.95
C THR A 34 8.44 0.54 6.89
N ALA A 35 8.62 -0.09 5.71
CA ALA A 35 8.44 -1.53 5.58
C ALA A 35 9.28 -2.34 6.58
N ALA A 36 10.50 -1.86 6.90
CA ALA A 36 11.38 -2.50 7.88
C ALA A 36 10.81 -2.43 9.30
N GLU A 37 10.25 -1.30 9.70
CA GLU A 37 9.61 -1.13 11.01
C GLU A 37 8.38 -2.02 11.14
N THR A 38 7.52 -2.05 10.10
CA THR A 38 6.33 -2.90 10.06
C THR A 38 6.68 -4.38 10.19
N ILE A 39 7.71 -4.85 9.48
CA ILE A 39 8.21 -6.24 9.58
C ILE A 39 8.76 -6.51 10.98
N ALA A 40 9.59 -5.61 11.52
CA ALA A 40 10.22 -5.80 12.83
C ALA A 40 9.19 -5.89 13.96
N ARG A 41 8.06 -5.18 13.84
CA ARG A 41 6.96 -5.21 14.81
C ARG A 41 5.96 -6.34 14.56
N GLY A 42 5.88 -6.84 13.32
CA GLY A 42 4.87 -7.80 12.90
C GLY A 42 3.44 -7.25 12.98
N ALA A 43 3.29 -5.93 13.03
CA ALA A 43 2.01 -5.25 13.17
C ALA A 43 2.06 -3.86 12.52
N GLY A 44 0.90 -3.35 12.10
CA GLY A 44 0.71 -2.02 11.53
C GLY A 44 -0.74 -1.80 11.14
N ASP A 45 -1.09 -0.62 10.67
CA ASP A 45 -2.42 -0.33 10.17
C ASP A 45 -2.46 -0.24 8.62
N CYS A 46 -3.50 0.34 8.04
CA CYS A 46 -3.77 0.18 6.61
C CYS A 46 -2.67 0.74 5.70
N GLU A 47 -2.06 1.88 6.03
CA GLU A 47 -0.97 2.47 5.26
C GLU A 47 0.33 1.66 5.37
N ASP A 48 0.62 1.07 6.54
CA ASP A 48 1.78 0.21 6.75
C ASP A 48 1.71 -1.04 5.87
N PHE A 49 0.51 -1.64 5.77
CA PHE A 49 0.27 -2.75 4.83
C PHE A 49 0.50 -2.31 3.39
N ALA A 50 0.01 -1.13 2.99
CA ALA A 50 0.16 -0.62 1.65
C ALA A 50 1.64 -0.35 1.30
N ILE A 51 2.40 0.28 2.22
CA ILE A 51 3.83 0.54 2.09
C ILE A 51 4.63 -0.77 1.98
N LEU A 52 4.32 -1.75 2.82
CA LEU A 52 5.02 -3.03 2.81
C LEU A 52 4.76 -3.80 1.51
N LYS A 53 3.51 -3.85 1.02
CA LYS A 53 3.15 -4.44 -0.28
C LYS A 53 3.86 -3.73 -1.43
N GLN A 54 3.91 -2.39 -1.42
CA GLN A 54 4.62 -1.59 -2.40
C GLN A 54 6.10 -1.95 -2.42
N THR A 55 6.74 -2.01 -1.26
CA THR A 55 8.16 -2.37 -1.12
C THR A 55 8.43 -3.77 -1.64
N MET A 56 7.59 -4.74 -1.30
CA MET A 56 7.69 -6.12 -1.79
C MET A 56 7.57 -6.20 -3.31
N LEU A 57 6.60 -5.49 -3.90
CA LEU A 57 6.40 -5.49 -5.35
C LEU A 57 7.55 -4.81 -6.09
N ARG A 58 8.13 -3.73 -5.54
CA ARG A 58 9.37 -3.12 -6.06
C ARG A 58 10.51 -4.13 -6.10
N ALA A 59 10.71 -4.87 -5.00
CA ALA A 59 11.73 -5.92 -4.92
C ALA A 59 11.49 -7.05 -5.93
N MET A 60 10.23 -7.34 -6.27
CA MET A 60 9.86 -8.28 -7.33
C MET A 60 9.97 -7.70 -8.75
N GLY A 61 10.45 -6.45 -8.91
CA GLY A 61 10.66 -5.80 -10.20
C GLY A 61 9.39 -5.22 -10.82
N VAL A 62 8.36 -4.90 -10.03
CA VAL A 62 7.21 -4.10 -10.51
C VAL A 62 7.65 -2.64 -10.57
N PRO A 63 7.44 -1.94 -11.72
CA PRO A 63 7.87 -0.56 -11.87
C PRO A 63 7.20 0.37 -10.85
N ASP A 64 7.99 1.22 -10.21
CA ASP A 64 7.50 2.16 -9.19
C ASP A 64 6.38 3.07 -9.69
N LYS A 65 6.47 3.53 -10.93
CA LYS A 65 5.44 4.35 -11.59
C LYS A 65 4.07 3.68 -11.69
N SER A 66 4.01 2.35 -11.55
CA SER A 66 2.76 1.59 -11.55
C SER A 66 2.16 1.41 -10.16
N LEU A 67 2.88 1.79 -9.11
CA LEU A 67 2.51 1.58 -7.71
C LEU A 67 2.10 2.92 -7.08
N THR A 68 0.93 2.96 -6.49
CA THR A 68 0.35 4.19 -5.92
C THR A 68 -0.31 3.86 -4.58
N ILE A 69 0.12 4.52 -3.51
CA ILE A 69 -0.61 4.45 -2.23
C ILE A 69 -1.79 5.41 -2.33
N ILE A 70 -2.97 4.93 -2.03
CA ILE A 70 -4.23 5.67 -2.14
C ILE A 70 -4.87 5.76 -0.76
N VAL A 71 -4.99 6.98 -0.25
CA VAL A 71 -5.81 7.30 0.92
C VAL A 71 -7.21 7.63 0.43
N LEU A 72 -8.19 7.00 1.01
CA LEU A 72 -9.58 7.05 0.55
C LEU A 72 -10.57 7.06 1.73
N ARG A 73 -11.81 7.41 1.46
CA ARG A 73 -12.94 7.13 2.35
C ARG A 73 -13.63 5.86 1.88
N ASP A 74 -13.77 4.90 2.77
CA ASP A 74 -14.66 3.77 2.56
C ASP A 74 -16.07 4.13 3.05
N ASN A 75 -16.94 4.44 2.11
CA ASN A 75 -18.31 4.86 2.40
C ASN A 75 -19.18 3.74 2.97
N SER A 76 -18.79 2.48 2.80
CA SER A 76 -19.54 1.33 3.36
C SER A 76 -19.28 1.14 4.85
N ARG A 77 -18.05 1.45 5.30
CA ARG A 77 -17.63 1.34 6.71
C ARG A 77 -17.57 2.68 7.43
N ASP A 78 -17.78 3.77 6.69
CA ASP A 78 -17.71 5.16 7.16
C ASP A 78 -16.37 5.52 7.83
N LEU A 79 -15.25 5.10 7.25
CA LEU A 79 -13.91 5.33 7.77
C LEU A 79 -12.91 5.72 6.67
N TYR A 80 -11.80 6.33 7.10
CA TYR A 80 -10.64 6.53 6.23
C TYR A 80 -9.83 5.24 6.14
N HIS A 81 -9.27 5.01 4.97
CA HIS A 81 -8.55 3.78 4.65
C HIS A 81 -7.41 4.05 3.67
N ALA A 82 -6.36 3.24 3.73
CA ALA A 82 -5.27 3.28 2.78
C ALA A 82 -5.09 1.92 2.09
N VAL A 83 -4.86 1.96 0.78
CA VAL A 83 -4.65 0.76 -0.04
C VAL A 83 -3.52 0.98 -1.03
N LEU A 84 -2.99 -0.11 -1.59
CA LEU A 84 -2.07 -0.04 -2.72
C LEU A 84 -2.82 -0.21 -4.04
N GLY A 85 -2.79 0.82 -4.87
CA GLY A 85 -3.22 0.78 -6.26
C GLY A 85 -2.09 0.34 -7.18
N VAL A 86 -2.39 -0.52 -8.15
CA VAL A 86 -1.46 -0.96 -9.18
C VAL A 86 -2.06 -0.68 -10.56
N SER A 87 -1.44 0.27 -11.27
CA SER A 87 -1.88 0.63 -12.62
C SER A 87 -1.39 -0.39 -13.65
N THR A 88 -2.31 -0.85 -14.49
CA THR A 88 -2.05 -1.80 -15.58
C THR A 88 -2.62 -1.27 -16.89
N ASN A 89 -2.30 -1.91 -18.00
CA ASN A 89 -2.91 -1.60 -19.31
C ASN A 89 -4.40 -1.99 -19.39
N GLN A 90 -4.92 -2.71 -18.39
CA GLN A 90 -6.33 -3.15 -18.33
C GLN A 90 -7.12 -2.41 -17.23
N GLY A 91 -6.53 -1.41 -16.59
CA GLY A 91 -7.14 -0.66 -15.48
C GLY A 91 -6.31 -0.74 -14.21
N ASN A 92 -6.90 -0.28 -13.11
CA ASN A 92 -6.26 -0.25 -11.82
C ASN A 92 -6.71 -1.43 -10.95
N LEU A 93 -5.76 -2.06 -10.32
CA LEU A 93 -5.98 -3.15 -9.36
C LEU A 93 -5.70 -2.66 -7.95
N ILE A 94 -6.50 -3.08 -6.98
CA ILE A 94 -6.41 -2.68 -5.58
C ILE A 94 -5.96 -3.87 -4.74
N LEU A 95 -4.87 -3.69 -4.02
CA LEU A 95 -4.35 -4.61 -3.00
C LEU A 95 -4.67 -4.01 -1.63
N ASP A 96 -5.42 -4.77 -0.83
CA ASP A 96 -6.05 -4.29 0.38
C ASP A 96 -5.74 -5.21 1.56
N ASN A 97 -5.58 -4.67 2.77
CA ASN A 97 -5.35 -5.48 3.97
C ASN A 97 -6.62 -6.16 4.49
N VAL A 98 -7.81 -5.70 4.08
CA VAL A 98 -9.09 -6.29 4.51
C VAL A 98 -9.57 -7.43 3.61
N ARG A 99 -8.83 -7.74 2.53
CA ARG A 99 -9.16 -8.84 1.61
C ARG A 99 -7.94 -9.41 0.92
N ASP A 100 -7.89 -10.70 0.73
CA ASP A 100 -6.79 -11.36 -0.01
C ASP A 100 -7.01 -11.31 -1.52
N GLN A 101 -8.25 -11.21 -1.97
CA GLN A 101 -8.58 -11.09 -3.38
C GLN A 101 -8.29 -9.68 -3.87
N ILE A 102 -7.57 -9.61 -4.99
CA ILE A 102 -7.31 -8.37 -5.70
C ILE A 102 -8.58 -7.99 -6.47
N ALA A 103 -9.03 -6.77 -6.30
CA ALA A 103 -10.19 -6.24 -7.02
C ALA A 103 -9.76 -5.14 -8.00
N SER A 104 -10.53 -4.95 -9.06
CA SER A 104 -10.45 -3.73 -9.86
C SER A 104 -11.05 -2.55 -9.08
N ASP A 105 -10.55 -1.35 -9.29
CA ASP A 105 -11.12 -0.12 -8.73
C ASP A 105 -12.61 0.04 -9.07
N THR A 106 -13.03 -0.39 -10.26
CA THR A 106 -14.43 -0.39 -10.67
C THR A 106 -15.33 -1.37 -9.91
N GLN A 107 -14.76 -2.37 -9.26
CA GLN A 107 -15.48 -3.35 -8.44
C GLN A 107 -15.66 -2.91 -6.99
N ILE A 108 -15.09 -1.76 -6.61
CA ILE A 108 -15.15 -1.23 -5.24
C ILE A 108 -15.66 0.22 -5.29
N PRO A 109 -16.90 0.46 -5.74
CA PRO A 109 -17.43 1.81 -5.93
C PRO A 109 -17.62 2.59 -4.62
N GLN A 110 -17.61 1.90 -3.46
CA GLN A 110 -17.67 2.53 -2.15
C GLN A 110 -16.34 3.20 -1.74
N TYR A 111 -15.23 2.92 -2.42
CA TYR A 111 -13.93 3.55 -2.17
C TYR A 111 -13.86 4.87 -2.90
N GLN A 112 -13.85 5.96 -2.15
CA GLN A 112 -13.72 7.32 -2.66
C GLN A 112 -12.30 7.82 -2.42
N PRO A 113 -11.43 7.89 -3.45
CA PRO A 113 -10.08 8.41 -3.32
C PRO A 113 -10.08 9.87 -2.85
N LEU A 114 -9.15 10.20 -1.95
CA LEU A 114 -8.94 11.55 -1.43
C LEU A 114 -7.54 12.05 -1.80
N PHE A 115 -6.53 11.23 -1.53
CA PHE A 115 -5.13 11.52 -1.84
C PHE A 115 -4.47 10.29 -2.43
N SER A 116 -3.45 10.50 -3.26
CA SER A 116 -2.61 9.40 -3.71
C SER A 116 -1.15 9.82 -3.88
N PHE A 117 -0.25 8.86 -3.70
CA PHE A 117 1.19 9.05 -3.69
C PHE A 117 1.88 7.99 -4.55
N SER A 118 2.75 8.42 -5.48
CA SER A 118 3.56 7.52 -6.31
C SER A 118 4.93 8.14 -6.56
N GLY A 119 5.96 7.57 -5.96
CA GLY A 119 7.30 8.16 -5.95
C GLY A 119 7.27 9.55 -5.32
N SER A 120 7.81 10.56 -6.03
CA SER A 120 7.81 11.96 -5.59
C SER A 120 6.53 12.74 -5.93
N ARG A 121 5.54 12.10 -6.53
CA ARG A 121 4.29 12.73 -6.98
C ARG A 121 3.15 12.43 -6.01
N SER A 122 2.32 13.44 -5.80
CA SER A 122 1.09 13.31 -5.03
C SER A 122 -0.07 13.98 -5.77
N TRP A 123 -1.26 13.47 -5.56
CA TRP A 123 -2.50 13.99 -6.14
C TRP A 123 -3.57 14.13 -5.05
N ILE A 124 -4.38 15.17 -5.21
CA ILE A 124 -5.61 15.36 -4.45
C ILE A 124 -6.75 15.00 -5.40
N HIS A 125 -7.61 14.08 -4.98
CA HIS A 125 -8.79 13.68 -5.74
C HIS A 125 -9.98 14.51 -5.27
N GLY A 126 -10.74 15.04 -6.23
CA GLY A 126 -11.93 15.83 -5.97
C GLY A 126 -13.02 15.52 -6.99
N THR A 127 -14.26 15.81 -6.63
CA THR A 127 -15.38 15.79 -7.57
C THR A 127 -15.76 17.21 -7.92
N ARG A 128 -15.93 17.51 -9.22
CA ARG A 128 -16.44 18.80 -9.65
C ARG A 128 -17.91 18.90 -9.22
N LYS A 129 -18.30 19.98 -8.55
CA LYS A 129 -19.71 20.23 -8.19
C LYS A 129 -20.55 20.26 -9.47
N GLY A 130 -21.41 19.25 -9.67
CA GLY A 130 -22.25 19.11 -10.88
C GLY A 130 -21.67 18.20 -11.99
N SER A 131 -20.57 17.50 -11.74
CA SER A 131 -19.99 16.52 -12.67
C SER A 131 -19.64 15.23 -11.90
N SER A 132 -19.97 14.09 -12.49
CA SER A 132 -19.60 12.77 -11.96
C SER A 132 -18.16 12.35 -12.32
N THR A 133 -17.38 13.24 -12.96
CA THR A 133 -16.02 12.94 -13.38
C THR A 133 -15.01 13.41 -12.33
N PRO A 134 -14.10 12.57 -11.82
CA PRO A 134 -13.03 12.97 -10.94
C PRO A 134 -12.11 13.99 -11.61
N ILE A 135 -11.68 15.02 -10.88
CA ILE A 135 -10.64 15.95 -11.33
C ILE A 135 -9.34 15.52 -10.66
N GLU A 136 -8.39 15.08 -11.44
CA GLU A 136 -6.99 15.00 -11.00
C GLU A 136 -6.40 16.42 -11.03
N THR A 137 -6.18 16.98 -9.86
CA THR A 137 -5.46 18.26 -9.75
C THR A 137 -4.06 17.97 -9.24
N SER A 138 -3.08 18.10 -10.11
CA SER A 138 -1.66 18.05 -9.74
C SER A 138 -1.27 19.37 -9.05
N GLN A 139 -1.46 19.46 -7.74
CA GLN A 139 -0.81 20.47 -6.93
C GLN A 139 0.07 19.78 -5.89
N GLN A 140 1.35 20.13 -5.91
CA GLN A 140 2.29 19.73 -4.87
C GLN A 140 1.84 20.34 -3.54
N PRO A 141 1.49 19.53 -2.53
CA PRO A 141 1.44 20.08 -1.18
C PRO A 141 2.88 20.34 -0.75
N THR A 142 3.17 21.58 -0.37
CA THR A 142 4.43 21.97 0.26
C THR A 142 4.52 21.51 1.71
N ALA A 143 4.15 20.28 1.98
CA ALA A 143 4.47 19.63 3.23
C ALA A 143 5.70 18.75 2.96
N LYS A 144 6.86 19.16 3.50
CA LYS A 144 8.07 18.38 3.54
C LYS A 144 7.83 17.11 4.35
N ILE A 145 7.35 16.06 3.70
CA ILE A 145 7.63 14.70 4.09
C ILE A 145 8.66 14.24 3.06
N ALA A 146 9.92 14.62 3.30
CA ALA A 146 11.03 14.05 2.57
C ALA A 146 11.23 12.64 3.09
N PRO A 147 11.15 11.59 2.26
CA PRO A 147 11.87 10.37 2.58
C PRO A 147 13.34 10.76 2.59
N ASP A 148 14.04 10.42 3.65
CA ASP A 148 15.49 10.58 3.76
C ASP A 148 16.16 9.77 2.63
N GLU A 149 16.65 10.49 1.60
CA GLU A 149 17.36 9.88 0.45
C GLU A 149 18.78 9.40 0.80
N SER A 150 19.16 9.36 2.07
CA SER A 150 20.51 9.01 2.51
C SER A 150 20.70 7.58 3.03
N ILE A 151 19.74 6.68 2.85
CA ILE A 151 19.95 5.27 3.17
C ILE A 151 20.30 4.53 1.88
N PRO A 152 21.57 4.11 1.67
CA PRO A 152 21.89 3.18 0.60
C PRO A 152 21.08 1.91 0.82
N ALA A 153 20.44 1.42 -0.26
CA ALA A 153 19.69 0.17 -0.23
C ALA A 153 20.51 -0.92 0.49
N PRO A 154 20.02 -1.47 1.59
CA PRO A 154 20.72 -2.57 2.23
C PRO A 154 20.73 -3.72 1.22
N ALA A 155 21.91 -4.24 0.92
CA ALA A 155 22.06 -5.50 0.21
C ALA A 155 21.48 -6.58 1.13
N LEU A 156 20.19 -6.87 0.96
CA LEU A 156 19.52 -7.95 1.66
C LEU A 156 19.96 -9.28 1.02
N SER A 157 21.13 -9.77 1.45
CA SER A 157 21.46 -11.18 1.39
C SER A 157 20.69 -11.91 2.48
N ILE A 158 19.40 -12.14 2.26
CA ILE A 158 18.64 -13.07 3.10
C ILE A 158 18.89 -14.46 2.54
N SER A 159 19.94 -15.11 3.02
CA SER A 159 20.11 -16.57 2.91
C SER A 159 19.26 -17.20 4.01
N LEU A 160 17.98 -17.39 3.74
CA LEU A 160 17.16 -18.29 4.55
C LEU A 160 17.49 -19.73 4.12
N PRO A 161 17.88 -20.62 5.02
CA PRO A 161 18.06 -22.03 4.68
C PRO A 161 16.72 -22.63 4.28
N LEU A 162 16.68 -23.28 3.13
CA LEU A 162 15.52 -23.96 2.54
C LEU A 162 14.86 -25.00 3.46
N SER A 163 15.47 -25.33 4.59
CA SER A 163 14.96 -26.27 5.59
C SER A 163 13.83 -25.72 6.47
N GLU A 164 13.69 -24.40 6.63
CA GLU A 164 12.64 -23.83 7.49
C GLU A 164 11.31 -23.58 6.77
N LEU A 165 11.31 -23.57 5.43
CA LEU A 165 10.10 -23.40 4.63
C LEU A 165 9.20 -24.66 4.58
N ARG A 166 9.69 -25.81 5.04
CA ARG A 166 8.92 -27.08 5.02
C ARG A 166 8.11 -27.37 6.28
N ALA A 167 8.32 -26.59 7.35
CA ALA A 167 7.67 -26.85 8.64
C ALA A 167 6.33 -26.10 8.85
N SER A 168 5.92 -25.24 7.91
CA SER A 168 4.69 -24.44 8.05
C SER A 168 3.53 -24.87 7.13
N ILE A 169 3.65 -26.04 6.49
CA ILE A 169 2.57 -26.63 5.68
C ILE A 169 2.27 -28.02 6.22
N GLN A 170 1.62 -28.07 7.36
CA GLN A 170 0.80 -29.19 7.82
C GLN A 170 -0.40 -28.65 8.57
#